data_b899d03efd5d8e9a10a4867009b64355
#
_entry.id   b899d03efd5d8e9a10a4867009b64355
#
_cell.length_a   1.000
_cell.length_b   1.000
_cell.length_c   1.000
_cell.angle_alpha   90.00
_cell.angle_beta   90.00
_cell.angle_gamma   90.00
#
_symmetry.space_group_name_H-M   'P 1'
#
loop_
_entity.id
_entity.type
_entity.pdbx_description
1 polymer ?
#
loop_
_entity_poly.entity_id
_entity_poly.type
_entity_poly.pdbx_seq_one_letter_code
_entity_poly.pdbx_strand_id
1 'polypeptide(L)'
;GTMQEVQQTAKQLGVAVEVEGYLPRDTAAEELTVAAAKECVTNCIKHADGNEVYIRIAERNHCHDITITNNGRVPTGPIREGSGLSALRHSIESYGGEMHISHEPRFALLITIPAKENEL
;
A
#
# COMPACT_ATOMS: atom_id res chain seq x y z
N GLY A 1 -4.24 5.99 12.26
CA GLY A 1 -3.93 7.17 11.51
C GLY A 1 -4.68 7.30 10.21
N THR A 2 -4.58 8.46 9.60
CA THR A 2 -5.23 8.76 8.33
C THR A 2 -4.20 8.80 7.21
N MET A 3 -4.67 8.77 5.97
CA MET A 3 -3.79 8.90 4.81
C MET A 3 -3.09 10.28 4.84
N GLN A 4 -3.79 11.33 5.25
CA GLN A 4 -3.17 12.65 5.38
C GLN A 4 -2.01 12.65 6.35
N GLU A 5 -2.16 11.94 7.48
CA GLU A 5 -1.07 11.82 8.46
C GLU A 5 0.12 11.07 7.89
N VAL A 6 -0.13 10.01 7.12
CA VAL A 6 0.94 9.28 6.42
C VAL A 6 1.66 10.20 5.45
N GLN A 7 0.91 10.97 4.67
CA GLN A 7 1.50 11.92 3.70
C GLN A 7 2.34 12.98 4.40
N GLN A 8 1.88 13.50 5.53
CA GLN A 8 2.61 14.52 6.29
C GLN A 8 3.88 13.96 6.92
N THR A 9 3.79 12.78 7.53
CA THR A 9 4.96 12.13 8.13
C THR A 9 6.00 11.78 7.06
N ALA A 10 5.54 11.24 5.93
CA ALA A 10 6.43 10.90 4.81
C ALA A 10 7.14 12.16 4.29
N LYS A 11 6.41 13.26 4.16
CA LYS A 11 6.99 14.53 3.69
C LYS A 11 8.13 14.99 4.59
N GLN A 12 7.96 14.86 5.91
CA GLN A 12 9.00 15.20 6.88
C GLN A 12 10.24 14.32 6.71
N LEU A 13 10.05 13.10 6.21
CA LEU A 13 11.13 12.16 5.94
C LEU A 13 11.69 12.27 4.51
N GLY A 14 11.21 13.23 3.75
CA GLY A 14 11.67 13.47 2.38
C GLY A 14 10.98 12.62 1.31
N VAL A 15 9.81 12.05 1.61
CA VAL A 15 9.06 11.22 0.66
C VAL A 15 7.71 11.86 0.36
N ALA A 16 7.42 12.05 -0.93
CA ALA A 16 6.11 12.49 -1.38
C ALA A 16 5.23 11.27 -1.62
N VAL A 17 4.05 11.24 -1.03
CA VAL A 17 3.06 10.18 -1.24
C VAL A 17 1.93 10.74 -2.08
N GLU A 18 1.76 10.19 -3.28
CA GLU A 18 0.71 10.61 -4.20
C GLU A 18 -0.38 9.55 -4.24
N VAL A 19 -1.62 9.99 -4.11
CA VAL A 19 -2.78 9.10 -4.09
C VAL A 19 -3.70 9.43 -5.26
N GLU A 20 -4.00 8.42 -6.08
CA GLU A 20 -4.96 8.52 -7.16
C GLU A 20 -6.13 7.60 -6.81
N GLY A 21 -7.35 8.12 -6.91
CA GLY A 21 -8.57 7.40 -6.54
C GLY A 21 -9.04 7.78 -5.15
N TYR A 22 -10.00 7.03 -4.66
CA TYR A 22 -10.65 7.31 -3.38
C TYR A 22 -10.45 6.16 -2.41
N LEU A 23 -10.21 6.50 -1.14
CA LEU A 23 -10.09 5.49 -0.09
C LEU A 23 -11.40 4.71 0.07
N PRO A 24 -11.33 3.43 0.45
CA PRO A 24 -12.54 2.68 0.80
C PRO A 24 -13.32 3.39 1.89
N ARG A 25 -14.66 3.32 1.82
CA ARG A 25 -15.52 3.93 2.84
C ARG A 25 -15.60 3.09 4.11
N ASP A 26 -15.46 1.77 3.97
CA ASP A 26 -15.45 0.90 5.14
C ASP A 26 -14.21 1.21 5.98
N THR A 27 -14.41 1.46 7.27
CA THR A 27 -13.34 1.88 8.17
C THR A 27 -12.17 0.90 8.22
N ALA A 28 -12.47 -0.40 8.28
CA ALA A 28 -11.42 -1.42 8.35
C ALA A 28 -10.62 -1.47 7.05
N ALA A 29 -11.28 -1.37 5.90
CA ALA A 29 -10.61 -1.36 4.61
C ALA A 29 -9.74 -0.09 4.44
N GLU A 30 -10.25 1.05 4.90
CA GLU A 30 -9.47 2.28 4.90
C GLU A 30 -8.21 2.14 5.76
N GLU A 31 -8.35 1.59 6.96
CA GLU A 31 -7.22 1.38 7.86
C GLU A 31 -6.17 0.44 7.26
N LEU A 32 -6.59 -0.60 6.55
CA LEU A 32 -5.67 -1.50 5.86
C LEU A 32 -4.91 -0.77 4.75
N THR A 33 -5.61 0.10 4.01
CA THR A 33 -4.98 0.90 2.95
C THR A 33 -3.94 1.84 3.53
N VAL A 34 -4.25 2.49 4.64
CA VAL A 34 -3.33 3.40 5.34
C VAL A 34 -2.11 2.62 5.87
N ALA A 35 -2.35 1.45 6.45
CA ALA A 35 -1.26 0.60 6.94
C ALA A 35 -0.33 0.17 5.80
N ALA A 36 -0.90 -0.18 4.64
CA ALA A 36 -0.12 -0.53 3.46
C ALA A 36 0.74 0.64 2.99
N ALA A 37 0.17 1.85 2.99
CA ALA A 37 0.91 3.06 2.61
C ALA A 37 2.11 3.28 3.54
N LYS A 38 1.91 3.13 4.85
CA LYS A 38 3.00 3.30 5.83
C LYS A 38 4.14 2.32 5.59
N GLU A 39 3.80 1.05 5.35
CA GLU A 39 4.82 0.03 5.08
C GLU A 39 5.60 0.34 3.80
N CYS A 40 4.92 0.82 2.77
CA CYS A 40 5.57 1.16 1.50
C CYS A 40 6.46 2.39 1.63
N VAL A 41 6.09 3.38 2.43
CA VAL A 41 6.95 4.53 2.71
C VAL A 41 8.23 4.06 3.41
N THR A 42 8.09 3.21 4.43
CA THR A 42 9.23 2.65 5.14
C THR A 42 10.16 1.89 4.19
N ASN A 43 9.58 1.05 3.34
CA ASN A 43 10.36 0.27 2.38
C ASN A 43 11.06 1.15 1.34
N CYS A 44 10.39 2.20 0.89
CA CYS A 44 10.98 3.15 -0.04
C CYS A 44 12.24 3.79 0.54
N ILE A 45 12.17 4.19 1.79
CA ILE A 45 13.32 4.82 2.48
C ILE A 45 14.43 3.80 2.73
N LYS A 46 14.08 2.65 3.30
CA LYS A 46 15.10 1.68 3.74
C LYS A 46 15.74 0.91 2.60
N HIS A 47 14.97 0.57 1.57
CA HIS A 47 15.42 -0.39 0.57
C HIS A 47 15.62 0.20 -0.82
N ALA A 48 14.98 1.33 -1.12
CA ALA A 48 15.06 1.93 -2.44
C ALA A 48 15.81 3.26 -2.47
N ASP A 49 16.00 3.87 -1.30
CA ASP A 49 16.56 5.23 -1.21
C ASP A 49 15.79 6.18 -2.15
N GLY A 50 14.48 5.99 -2.20
CA GLY A 50 13.60 6.77 -3.06
C GLY A 50 12.98 7.93 -2.31
N ASN A 51 12.25 8.75 -3.04
CA ASN A 51 11.58 9.93 -2.49
C ASN A 51 10.14 10.09 -2.96
N GLU A 52 9.59 9.09 -3.66
CA GLU A 52 8.20 9.12 -4.10
C GLU A 52 7.55 7.75 -3.95
N VAL A 53 6.33 7.76 -3.42
CA VAL A 53 5.47 6.58 -3.32
C VAL A 53 4.16 6.91 -4.03
N TYR A 54 3.70 6.03 -4.91
CA TYR A 54 2.49 6.22 -5.69
C TYR A 54 1.46 5.18 -5.27
N ILE A 55 0.27 5.65 -4.92
CA ILE A 55 -0.85 4.80 -4.49
C ILE A 55 -1.99 5.00 -5.48
N ARG A 56 -2.41 3.92 -6.12
CA ARG A 56 -3.58 3.96 -6.99
C ARG A 56 -4.65 3.07 -6.38
N ILE A 57 -5.86 3.62 -6.25
CA ILE A 57 -7.01 2.91 -5.71
C ILE A 57 -8.10 2.90 -6.78
N ALA A 58 -8.51 1.73 -7.22
CA ALA A 58 -9.56 1.56 -8.20
C ALA A 58 -10.60 0.60 -7.64
N GLU A 59 -11.85 0.78 -8.06
CA GLU A 59 -12.94 -0.10 -7.67
C GLU A 59 -13.35 -0.91 -8.88
N ARG A 60 -13.39 -2.24 -8.73
CA ARG A 60 -13.69 -3.14 -9.83
C ARG A 60 -14.24 -4.45 -9.30
N ASN A 61 -15.36 -4.92 -9.88
CA ASN A 61 -15.97 -6.21 -9.52
C ASN A 61 -16.22 -6.34 -8.02
N HIS A 62 -16.74 -5.28 -7.40
CA HIS A 62 -17.04 -5.22 -5.97
C HIS A 62 -15.82 -5.41 -5.09
N CYS A 63 -14.65 -5.00 -5.60
CA CYS A 63 -13.40 -5.01 -4.86
C CYS A 63 -12.70 -3.67 -5.01
N HIS A 64 -11.87 -3.35 -4.03
CA HIS A 64 -10.93 -2.25 -4.14
C HIS A 64 -9.58 -2.83 -4.55
N ASP A 65 -9.06 -2.39 -5.69
CA ASP A 65 -7.72 -2.76 -6.15
C ASP A 65 -6.77 -1.64 -5.79
N ILE A 66 -5.78 -1.93 -4.96
CA ILE A 66 -4.82 -0.96 -4.48
C ILE A 66 -3.44 -1.37 -4.97
N THR A 67 -2.80 -0.48 -5.70
CA THR A 67 -1.44 -0.71 -6.20
C THR A 67 -0.54 0.36 -5.62
N ILE A 68 0.55 -0.05 -4.98
CA ILE A 68 1.52 0.89 -4.40
C ILE A 68 2.89 0.60 -4.99
N THR A 69 3.49 1.63 -5.59
CA THR A 69 4.82 1.56 -6.16
C THR A 69 5.67 2.71 -5.62
N ASN A 70 6.95 2.68 -5.88
CA ASN A 70 7.85 3.75 -5.47
C ASN A 70 8.96 3.94 -6.51
N ASN A 71 9.61 5.08 -6.46
CA ASN A 71 10.82 5.34 -7.23
C ASN A 71 12.06 4.88 -6.43
N GLY A 72 13.24 5.19 -6.92
CA GLY A 72 14.49 4.78 -6.30
C GLY A 72 15.02 3.49 -6.90
N ARG A 73 15.86 2.78 -6.14
CA ARG A 73 16.47 1.55 -6.64
C ARG A 73 15.43 0.46 -6.80
N VAL A 74 15.56 -0.31 -7.87
CA VAL A 74 14.69 -1.47 -8.08
C VAL A 74 15.27 -2.69 -7.35
N PRO A 75 14.41 -3.61 -6.88
CA PRO A 75 14.90 -4.83 -6.25
C PRO A 75 15.75 -5.67 -7.20
N THR A 76 16.72 -6.38 -6.66
CA THR A 76 17.59 -7.26 -7.44
C THR A 76 17.07 -8.69 -7.51
N GLY A 77 16.02 -8.99 -6.78
CA GLY A 77 15.41 -10.33 -6.74
C GLY A 77 14.14 -10.32 -5.92
N PRO A 78 13.57 -11.50 -5.64
CA PRO A 78 12.33 -11.60 -4.88
C PRO A 78 12.42 -10.92 -3.53
N ILE A 79 11.30 -10.30 -3.14
CA ILE A 79 11.22 -9.55 -1.88
C ILE A 79 11.02 -10.53 -0.73
N ARG A 80 11.87 -10.41 0.29
CA ARG A 80 11.68 -11.14 1.54
C ARG A 80 10.76 -10.31 2.44
N GLU A 81 9.64 -10.90 2.84
CA GLU A 81 8.72 -10.23 3.75
C GLU A 81 9.31 -10.16 5.14
N GLY A 82 9.48 -8.95 5.65
CA GLY A 82 9.81 -8.73 7.05
C GLY A 82 8.54 -8.72 7.89
N SER A 83 8.68 -8.38 9.16
CA SER A 83 7.56 -8.39 10.10
C SER A 83 6.41 -7.46 9.69
N GLY A 84 6.75 -6.29 9.11
CA GLY A 84 5.73 -5.32 8.69
C GLY A 84 4.86 -5.84 7.55
N LEU A 85 5.48 -6.35 6.49
CA LEU A 85 4.73 -6.89 5.35
C LEU A 85 3.97 -8.16 5.72
N SER A 86 4.56 -9.02 6.56
CA SER A 86 3.86 -10.21 7.03
C SER A 86 2.63 -9.88 7.86
N ALA A 87 2.73 -8.91 8.75
CA ALA A 87 1.60 -8.47 9.56
C ALA A 87 0.51 -7.86 8.68
N LEU A 88 0.90 -7.06 7.69
CA LEU A 88 -0.04 -6.47 6.74
C LEU A 88 -0.76 -7.56 5.95
N ARG A 89 -0.03 -8.54 5.44
CA ARG A 89 -0.63 -9.67 4.72
C ARG A 89 -1.66 -10.39 5.59
N HIS A 90 -1.29 -10.68 6.83
CA HIS A 90 -2.21 -11.35 7.76
C HIS A 90 -3.50 -10.56 7.95
N SER A 91 -3.38 -9.25 8.14
CA SER A 91 -4.55 -8.39 8.34
C SER A 91 -5.44 -8.33 7.09
N ILE A 92 -4.82 -8.24 5.91
CA ILE A 92 -5.55 -8.20 4.64
C ILE A 92 -6.28 -9.53 4.41
N GLU A 93 -5.61 -10.65 4.62
CA GLU A 93 -6.21 -11.96 4.44
C GLU A 93 -7.32 -12.23 5.46
N SER A 94 -7.13 -11.76 6.69
CA SER A 94 -8.18 -11.87 7.73
C SER A 94 -9.44 -11.07 7.37
N TYR A 95 -9.28 -9.99 6.63
CA TYR A 95 -10.41 -9.20 6.13
C TYR A 95 -11.09 -9.86 4.92
N GLY A 96 -10.45 -10.84 4.30
CA GLY A 96 -10.96 -11.50 3.11
C GLY A 96 -10.30 -11.02 1.82
N GLY A 97 -9.22 -10.25 1.93
CA GLY A 97 -8.49 -9.74 0.78
C GLY A 97 -7.27 -10.58 0.42
N GLU A 98 -6.55 -10.11 -0.56
CA GLU A 98 -5.33 -10.74 -1.05
C GLU A 98 -4.25 -9.69 -1.23
N MET A 99 -3.00 -10.10 -1.06
CA MET A 99 -1.84 -9.24 -1.23
C MET A 99 -0.77 -9.96 -2.02
N HIS A 100 -0.25 -9.30 -3.05
CA HIS A 100 0.86 -9.81 -3.85
C HIS A 100 1.98 -8.79 -3.86
N ILE A 101 3.22 -9.27 -3.79
CA ILE A 101 4.41 -8.43 -3.87
C ILE A 101 5.15 -8.79 -5.15
N SER A 102 5.39 -7.79 -5.99
CA SER A 102 6.16 -7.96 -7.21
C SER A 102 7.50 -7.25 -7.07
N HIS A 103 8.54 -7.82 -7.68
CA HIS A 103 9.86 -7.20 -7.70
C HIS A 103 10.31 -6.84 -9.12
N GLU A 104 9.58 -7.25 -10.13
CA GLU A 104 9.90 -6.97 -11.53
C GLU A 104 8.73 -6.30 -12.24
N PRO A 105 8.96 -5.24 -13.01
CA PRO A 105 10.24 -4.55 -13.27
C PRO A 105 10.68 -3.66 -12.10
N ARG A 106 9.82 -3.50 -11.10
CA ARG A 106 10.10 -2.73 -9.89
C ARG A 106 9.27 -3.27 -8.74
N PHE A 107 9.57 -2.81 -7.53
CA PHE A 107 8.73 -3.15 -6.39
C PHE A 107 7.30 -2.66 -6.62
N ALA A 108 6.34 -3.52 -6.39
CA ALA A 108 4.93 -3.17 -6.38
C ALA A 108 4.20 -4.01 -5.35
N LEU A 109 3.35 -3.36 -4.57
CA LEU A 109 2.44 -4.03 -3.65
C LEU A 109 1.05 -3.96 -4.27
N LEU A 110 0.45 -5.13 -4.50
CA LEU A 110 -0.86 -5.24 -5.12
C LEU A 110 -1.82 -5.87 -4.12
N ILE A 111 -2.86 -5.11 -3.78
CA ILE A 111 -3.84 -5.52 -2.77
C ILE A 111 -5.22 -5.51 -3.40
N THR A 112 -5.99 -6.57 -3.15
CA THR A 112 -7.40 -6.62 -3.50
C THR A 112 -8.20 -6.82 -2.23
N ILE A 113 -9.11 -5.89 -1.95
CA ILE A 113 -9.95 -5.93 -0.74
C ILE A 113 -11.41 -5.95 -1.19
N PRO A 114 -12.22 -6.91 -0.71
CA PRO A 114 -13.64 -6.92 -1.09
C PRO A 114 -14.35 -5.67 -0.54
N ALA A 115 -15.19 -5.06 -1.38
CA ALA A 115 -16.02 -3.94 -0.95
C ALA A 115 -17.17 -4.49 -0.11
N LYS A 116 -17.47 -3.80 0.99
CA LYS A 116 -18.60 -4.18 1.83
C LYS A 116 -19.91 -3.74 1.15
N GLU A 117 -20.97 -4.44 1.46
CA GLU A 117 -22.29 -4.18 0.86
C GLU A 117 -22.71 -2.72 1.04
N ASN A 118 -22.41 -2.12 2.19
CA ASN A 118 -22.76 -0.74 2.48
C ASN A 118 -21.95 0.28 1.67
N GLU A 119 -20.96 -0.15 0.92
CA GLU A 119 -20.17 0.72 0.04
C GLU A 119 -20.72 0.74 -1.38
N LEU A 120 -21.59 -0.20 -1.69
CA LEU A 120 -22.18 -0.35 -3.02
C LEU A 120 -23.45 0.51 -3.19
#